data_e3881616a6c1b40542b5396e2d4248c2
#
_entry.id   e3881616a6c1b40542b5396e2d4248c2
#
_cell.length_a   1.000
_cell.length_b   1.000
_cell.length_c   1.000
_cell.angle_alpha   90.00
_cell.angle_beta   90.00
_cell.angle_gamma   90.00
#
_symmetry.space_group_name_H-M   'P 1'
#
loop_
_entity.id
_entity.type
_entity.pdbx_description
1 polymer ?
#
loop_
_entity_poly.entity_id
_entity_poly.type
_entity_poly.pdbx_seq_one_letter_code
_entity_poly.pdbx_strand_id
1 'polypeptide(L)'
;KGDIAEMSFTALPDVTFKDVVARCSGRLDPKTRTMAVEVDIPNPNGRLIPGMYCKVEIIMQEKLALVVPSDAVRFDLTGDESIVYVVKDDNSILLVPVKTGIDNGHNIEILSGLSGGEQVVTGMLGSLKDGQVVSVLSN
;
A
#
# COMPACT_ATOMS: atom_id res chain seq x y z
N LYS A 1 -12.08 -10.01 6.00
CA LYS A 1 -12.45 -11.43 6.03
C LYS A 1 -11.72 -12.15 4.91
N GLY A 2 -11.06 -13.28 5.24
CA GLY A 2 -10.25 -14.05 4.30
C GLY A 2 -8.79 -13.58 4.21
N ASP A 3 -8.43 -12.48 4.86
CA ASP A 3 -7.05 -12.02 4.93
C ASP A 3 -6.23 -12.96 5.84
N ILE A 4 -4.96 -13.14 5.52
CA ILE A 4 -4.07 -13.99 6.31
C ILE A 4 -3.76 -13.29 7.64
N ALA A 5 -3.87 -14.03 8.73
CA ALA A 5 -3.48 -13.59 10.06
C ALA A 5 -2.30 -14.43 10.55
N GLU A 6 -1.21 -13.77 10.89
CA GLU A 6 -0.07 -14.40 11.59
C GLU A 6 -0.15 -14.06 13.07
N MET A 7 -0.06 -15.07 13.90
CA MET A 7 -0.27 -14.94 15.34
C MET A 7 0.95 -15.47 16.11
N SER A 8 1.48 -14.64 16.99
CA SER A 8 2.53 -15.01 17.92
C SER A 8 2.03 -14.88 19.36
N PHE A 9 2.24 -15.92 20.15
CA PHE A 9 1.81 -15.96 21.54
C PHE A 9 3.01 -15.75 22.47
N THR A 10 2.88 -14.87 23.44
CA THR A 10 3.94 -14.61 24.43
C THR A 10 4.35 -15.87 25.18
N ALA A 11 3.40 -16.78 25.45
CA ALA A 11 3.67 -18.05 26.11
C ALA A 11 4.30 -19.13 25.21
N LEU A 12 4.35 -18.92 23.88
CA LEU A 12 4.89 -19.84 22.89
C LEU A 12 5.75 -19.07 21.87
N PRO A 13 6.89 -18.50 22.30
CA PRO A 13 7.66 -17.54 21.49
C PRO A 13 8.24 -18.13 20.19
N ASP A 14 8.48 -19.45 20.18
CA ASP A 14 9.11 -20.13 19.03
C ASP A 14 8.07 -20.66 18.02
N VAL A 15 6.79 -20.35 18.19
CA VAL A 15 5.71 -20.88 17.36
C VAL A 15 4.87 -19.74 16.80
N THR A 16 4.83 -19.65 15.49
CA THR A 16 3.90 -18.76 14.76
C THR A 16 2.76 -19.59 14.20
N PHE A 17 1.55 -19.16 14.47
CA PHE A 17 0.34 -19.73 13.89
C PHE A 17 -0.10 -18.87 12.72
N LYS A 18 -0.59 -19.52 11.65
CA LYS A 18 -1.13 -18.83 10.47
C LYS A 18 -2.49 -19.40 10.16
N ASP A 19 -3.46 -18.53 10.02
CA ASP A 19 -4.79 -18.85 9.54
C ASP A 19 -5.44 -17.61 8.91
N VAL A 20 -6.69 -17.70 8.51
CA VAL A 20 -7.40 -16.59 7.88
C VAL A 20 -8.41 -15.94 8.84
N VAL A 21 -8.64 -14.67 8.65
CA VAL A 21 -9.70 -13.94 9.37
C VAL A 21 -11.06 -14.57 9.03
N ALA A 22 -11.63 -15.29 9.99
CA ALA A 22 -12.90 -15.98 9.85
C ALA A 22 -14.08 -15.01 9.87
N ARG A 23 -14.10 -14.13 10.86
CA ARG A 23 -15.19 -13.18 11.10
C ARG A 23 -14.66 -11.81 11.49
N CYS A 24 -15.44 -10.79 11.17
CA CYS A 24 -15.17 -9.40 11.50
C CYS A 24 -16.51 -8.73 11.82
N SER A 25 -16.59 -7.98 12.90
CA SER A 25 -17.83 -7.33 13.33
C SER A 25 -18.35 -6.27 12.35
N GLY A 26 -17.48 -5.71 11.50
CA GLY A 26 -17.81 -4.63 10.58
C GLY A 26 -18.25 -3.32 11.29
N ARG A 27 -18.13 -3.26 12.61
CA ARG A 27 -18.50 -2.11 13.43
C ARG A 27 -17.35 -1.74 14.36
N LEU A 28 -17.01 -0.46 14.40
CA LEU A 28 -16.10 0.09 15.40
C LEU A 28 -16.84 0.32 16.72
N ASP A 29 -16.24 -0.10 17.81
CA ASP A 29 -16.64 0.32 19.15
C ASP A 29 -16.27 1.80 19.34
N PRO A 30 -17.22 2.71 19.59
CA PRO A 30 -16.95 4.15 19.66
C PRO A 30 -16.10 4.54 20.88
N LYS A 31 -16.06 3.72 21.92
CA LYS A 31 -15.28 3.98 23.15
C LYS A 31 -13.83 3.56 22.99
N THR A 32 -13.61 2.37 22.49
CA THR A 32 -12.26 1.79 22.35
C THR A 32 -11.62 2.08 20.99
N ARG A 33 -12.43 2.49 19.99
CA ARG A 33 -12.02 2.66 18.57
C ARG A 33 -11.44 1.39 17.96
N THR A 34 -11.88 0.24 18.46
CA THR A 34 -11.47 -1.08 18.00
C THR A 34 -12.58 -1.78 17.25
N MET A 35 -12.22 -2.72 16.39
CA MET A 35 -13.16 -3.61 15.71
C MET A 35 -12.85 -5.05 16.12
N ALA A 36 -13.87 -5.81 16.49
CA ALA A 36 -13.72 -7.22 16.82
C ALA A 36 -13.43 -8.04 15.53
N VAL A 37 -12.37 -8.79 15.59
CA VAL A 37 -11.95 -9.74 14.54
C VAL A 37 -11.73 -11.10 15.19
N GLU A 38 -12.17 -12.15 14.50
CA GLU A 38 -12.02 -13.53 14.97
C GLU A 38 -11.23 -14.35 13.96
N VAL A 39 -10.27 -15.12 14.46
CA VAL A 39 -9.47 -16.08 13.71
C VAL A 39 -9.63 -17.43 14.39
N ASP A 40 -10.05 -18.44 13.62
CA ASP A 40 -10.21 -19.80 14.13
C ASP A 40 -8.88 -20.54 13.95
N ILE A 41 -8.25 -20.99 15.05
CA ILE A 41 -6.93 -21.63 15.03
C ILE A 41 -7.07 -23.11 15.41
N PRO A 42 -6.60 -24.05 14.61
CA PRO A 42 -6.51 -25.45 15.00
C PRO A 42 -5.58 -25.64 16.21
N ASN A 43 -6.06 -26.32 17.24
CA ASN A 43 -5.30 -26.60 18.46
C ASN A 43 -5.26 -28.12 18.78
N PRO A 44 -4.72 -28.96 17.90
CA PRO A 44 -4.78 -30.42 18.06
C PRO A 44 -4.01 -30.92 19.27
N ASN A 45 -2.97 -30.19 19.70
CA ASN A 45 -2.10 -30.56 20.81
C ASN A 45 -2.48 -29.87 22.11
N GLY A 46 -3.57 -29.11 22.18
CA GLY A 46 -4.03 -28.40 23.36
C GLY A 46 -3.06 -27.34 23.91
N ARG A 47 -2.10 -26.87 23.09
CA ARG A 47 -1.08 -25.89 23.54
C ARG A 47 -1.62 -24.50 23.75
N LEU A 48 -2.68 -24.15 23.03
CA LEU A 48 -3.37 -22.87 23.19
C LEU A 48 -4.43 -23.01 24.30
N ILE A 49 -4.37 -22.09 25.27
CA ILE A 49 -5.27 -22.09 26.42
C ILE A 49 -6.04 -20.76 26.41
N PRO A 50 -7.36 -20.75 26.71
CA PRO A 50 -8.13 -19.54 26.84
C PRO A 50 -7.47 -18.53 27.81
N GLY A 51 -7.46 -17.26 27.42
CA GLY A 51 -6.83 -16.18 28.19
C GLY A 51 -5.39 -15.88 27.81
N MET A 52 -4.78 -16.62 26.88
CA MET A 52 -3.46 -16.26 26.35
C MET A 52 -3.53 -14.96 25.54
N TYR A 53 -2.51 -14.11 25.72
CA TYR A 53 -2.29 -12.95 24.88
C TYR A 53 -1.52 -13.32 23.62
N CYS A 54 -1.95 -12.81 22.48
CA CYS A 54 -1.23 -12.94 21.22
C CYS A 54 -1.11 -11.59 20.52
N LYS A 55 -0.03 -11.43 19.77
CA LYS A 55 0.12 -10.41 18.74
C LYS A 55 -0.40 -10.99 17.43
N VAL A 56 -1.29 -10.28 16.76
CA VAL A 56 -1.84 -10.68 15.45
C VAL A 56 -1.40 -9.66 14.41
N GLU A 57 -0.80 -10.13 13.34
CA GLU A 57 -0.50 -9.36 12.15
C GLU A 57 -1.45 -9.81 11.04
N ILE A 58 -2.30 -8.90 10.58
CA ILE A 58 -3.22 -9.19 9.46
C ILE A 58 -2.55 -8.73 8.18
N ILE A 59 -2.21 -9.70 7.33
CA ILE A 59 -1.62 -9.45 6.02
C ILE A 59 -2.77 -9.27 5.04
N MET A 60 -3.05 -8.04 4.69
CA MET A 60 -3.96 -7.75 3.59
C MET A 60 -3.27 -8.18 2.30
N GLN A 61 -3.99 -8.87 1.40
CA GLN A 61 -3.42 -9.35 0.14
C GLN A 61 -2.70 -8.20 -0.56
N GLU A 62 -1.42 -8.40 -0.83
CA GLU A 62 -0.67 -7.54 -1.73
C GLU A 62 -1.34 -7.64 -3.12
N LYS A 63 -2.09 -6.62 -3.47
CA LYS A 63 -2.36 -6.38 -4.88
C LYS A 63 -1.05 -5.92 -5.48
N LEU A 64 -0.65 -6.53 -6.59
CA LEU A 64 0.39 -5.95 -7.43
C LEU A 64 -0.12 -4.57 -7.85
N ALA A 65 0.31 -3.55 -7.13
CA ALA A 65 -0.03 -2.17 -7.42
C ALA A 65 1.12 -1.54 -8.20
N LEU A 66 0.78 -0.80 -9.24
CA LEU A 66 1.73 0.09 -9.87
C LEU A 66 1.98 1.23 -8.89
N VAL A 67 3.24 1.46 -8.53
CA VAL A 67 3.61 2.53 -7.59
C VAL A 67 4.68 3.41 -8.21
N VAL A 68 4.63 4.70 -7.85
CA VAL A 68 5.68 5.67 -8.16
C VAL A 68 6.14 6.34 -6.87
N PRO A 69 7.39 6.87 -6.83
CA PRO A 69 7.83 7.69 -5.70
C PRO A 69 6.87 8.87 -5.47
N SER A 70 6.62 9.23 -4.20
CA SER A 70 5.66 10.30 -3.87
C SER A 70 6.06 11.66 -4.45
N ASP A 71 7.36 11.90 -4.64
CA ASP A 71 7.91 13.12 -5.26
C ASP A 71 7.82 13.14 -6.80
N ALA A 72 7.37 12.04 -7.43
CA ALA A 72 7.07 11.98 -8.86
C ALA A 72 5.63 12.44 -9.20
N VAL A 73 4.77 12.59 -8.20
CA VAL A 73 3.37 12.99 -8.40
C VAL A 73 3.18 14.46 -8.07
N ARG A 74 2.66 15.20 -9.03
CA ARG A 74 2.20 16.57 -8.82
C ARG A 74 0.69 16.58 -8.63
N PHE A 75 0.26 17.08 -7.48
CA PHE A 75 -1.15 17.34 -7.21
C PHE A 75 -1.54 18.73 -7.71
N ASP A 76 -2.68 18.83 -8.38
CA ASP A 76 -3.24 20.12 -8.70
C ASP A 76 -3.78 20.79 -7.42
N LEU A 77 -3.80 22.14 -7.42
CA LEU A 77 -4.29 22.96 -6.29
C LEU A 77 -5.78 22.70 -5.97
N THR A 78 -6.53 22.16 -6.93
CA THR A 78 -7.95 21.77 -6.76
C THR A 78 -8.10 20.39 -6.11
N GLY A 79 -7.02 19.58 -6.06
CA GLY A 79 -6.99 18.26 -5.42
C GLY A 79 -7.66 17.11 -6.21
N ASP A 80 -8.26 17.41 -7.36
CA ASP A 80 -9.02 16.43 -8.15
C ASP A 80 -8.19 15.72 -9.23
N GLU A 81 -7.06 16.32 -9.66
CA GLU A 81 -6.20 15.73 -10.69
C GLU A 81 -4.76 15.62 -10.21
N SER A 82 -4.19 14.45 -10.40
CA SER A 82 -2.77 14.19 -10.18
C SER A 82 -2.08 13.99 -11.52
N ILE A 83 -0.86 14.50 -11.66
CA ILE A 83 -0.09 14.44 -12.91
C ILE A 83 1.27 13.82 -12.61
N VAL A 84 1.70 12.91 -13.49
CA VAL A 84 3.05 12.36 -13.52
C VAL A 84 3.74 12.80 -14.80
N TYR A 85 5.01 13.14 -14.70
CA TYR A 85 5.85 13.52 -15.83
C TYR A 85 6.61 12.28 -16.31
N VAL A 86 6.26 11.81 -17.51
CA VAL A 86 6.89 10.64 -18.14
C VAL A 86 7.94 11.11 -19.14
N VAL A 87 9.10 10.49 -19.13
CA VAL A 87 10.14 10.71 -20.13
C VAL A 87 9.94 9.73 -21.27
N LYS A 88 9.78 10.24 -22.49
CA LYS A 88 9.68 9.43 -23.70
C LYS A 88 11.06 9.01 -24.21
N ASP A 89 11.09 8.09 -25.18
CA ASP A 89 12.33 7.60 -25.81
C ASP A 89 13.14 8.71 -26.51
N ASP A 90 12.48 9.80 -26.92
CA ASP A 90 13.11 11.00 -27.51
C ASP A 90 13.59 12.01 -26.48
N ASN A 91 13.58 11.64 -25.19
CA ASN A 91 13.87 12.49 -24.04
C ASN A 91 12.91 13.70 -23.88
N SER A 92 11.76 13.70 -24.52
CA SER A 92 10.74 14.70 -24.26
C SER A 92 9.83 14.32 -23.08
N ILE A 93 9.34 15.32 -22.36
CA ILE A 93 8.39 15.13 -21.27
C ILE A 93 6.98 14.99 -21.80
N LEU A 94 6.25 14.02 -21.28
CA LEU A 94 4.81 13.87 -21.44
C LEU A 94 4.13 14.03 -20.08
N LEU A 95 3.15 14.94 -20.01
CA LEU A 95 2.29 15.07 -18.83
C LEU A 95 1.17 14.04 -18.91
N VAL A 96 1.16 13.11 -17.95
CA VAL A 96 0.17 12.04 -17.90
C VAL A 96 -0.74 12.27 -16.69
N PRO A 97 -2.05 12.53 -16.92
CA PRO A 97 -3.02 12.53 -15.83
C PRO A 97 -3.13 11.13 -15.24
N VAL A 98 -3.09 11.02 -13.91
CA VAL A 98 -3.15 9.75 -13.21
C VAL A 98 -4.21 9.80 -12.11
N LYS A 99 -4.80 8.64 -11.82
CA LYS A 99 -5.57 8.41 -10.61
C LYS A 99 -4.68 7.76 -9.57
N THR A 100 -4.58 8.37 -8.41
CA THR A 100 -3.80 7.86 -7.29
C THR A 100 -4.65 7.04 -6.34
N GLY A 101 -4.03 6.09 -5.66
CA GLY A 101 -4.61 5.27 -4.60
C GLY A 101 -3.94 5.56 -3.25
N ILE A 102 -3.44 4.51 -2.61
CA ILE A 102 -2.82 4.60 -1.29
C ILE A 102 -1.46 5.31 -1.40
N ASP A 103 -1.26 6.31 -0.54
CA ASP A 103 0.02 6.96 -0.30
C ASP A 103 0.57 6.52 1.06
N ASN A 104 1.78 5.96 1.08
CA ASN A 104 2.46 5.53 2.30
C ASN A 104 3.57 6.51 2.74
N GLY A 105 3.65 7.68 2.12
CA GLY A 105 4.63 8.74 2.38
C GLY A 105 5.97 8.56 1.63
N HIS A 106 6.20 7.42 0.99
CA HIS A 106 7.37 7.15 0.15
C HIS A 106 6.96 6.86 -1.30
N ASN A 107 5.90 6.08 -1.45
CA ASN A 107 5.35 5.68 -2.74
C ASN A 107 3.84 5.91 -2.77
N ILE A 108 3.35 6.27 -3.94
CA ILE A 108 1.92 6.45 -4.23
C ILE A 108 1.47 5.37 -5.23
N GLU A 109 0.38 4.70 -4.91
CA GLU A 109 -0.30 3.76 -5.82
C GLU A 109 -0.91 4.52 -7.00
N ILE A 110 -0.70 4.01 -8.20
CA ILE A 110 -1.33 4.51 -9.43
C ILE A 110 -2.43 3.53 -9.84
N LEU A 111 -3.67 3.98 -9.76
CA LEU A 111 -4.85 3.19 -10.11
C LEU A 111 -5.12 3.20 -11.62
N SER A 112 -4.76 4.29 -12.31
CA SER A 112 -4.88 4.44 -13.75
C SER A 112 -4.02 5.59 -14.28
N GLY A 113 -3.72 5.57 -15.58
CA GLY A 113 -2.93 6.59 -16.27
C GLY A 113 -1.54 6.10 -16.70
N LEU A 114 -0.93 5.18 -15.97
CA LEU A 114 0.33 4.52 -16.35
C LEU A 114 0.08 3.03 -16.61
N SER A 115 0.94 2.43 -17.42
CA SER A 115 0.89 0.99 -17.79
C SER A 115 1.97 0.16 -17.09
N GLY A 116 2.99 0.81 -16.54
CA GLY A 116 4.16 0.20 -15.92
C GLY A 116 5.35 0.07 -16.87
N GLY A 117 6.54 0.39 -16.35
CA GLY A 117 7.79 0.43 -17.11
C GLY A 117 8.13 1.80 -17.67
N GLU A 118 7.26 2.80 -17.52
CA GLU A 118 7.55 4.18 -17.90
C GLU A 118 8.63 4.78 -16.99
N GLN A 119 9.50 5.61 -17.56
CA GLN A 119 10.43 6.43 -16.80
C GLN A 119 9.71 7.68 -16.30
N VAL A 120 9.64 7.85 -14.99
CA VAL A 120 9.00 9.00 -14.36
C VAL A 120 10.04 9.96 -13.79
N VAL A 121 9.75 11.26 -13.88
CA VAL A 121 10.60 12.29 -13.28
C VAL A 121 10.31 12.41 -11.80
N THR A 122 11.37 12.43 -10.96
CA THR A 122 11.30 12.68 -9.54
C THR A 122 11.87 14.05 -9.20
N GLY A 123 11.22 14.79 -8.32
CA GLY A 123 11.66 16.13 -7.89
C GLY A 123 11.54 17.24 -8.95
N MET A 124 11.58 18.49 -8.52
CA MET A 124 11.55 19.71 -9.36
C MET A 124 10.43 19.80 -10.42
N LEU A 125 9.32 19.12 -10.20
CA LEU A 125 8.22 18.98 -11.17
C LEU A 125 7.60 20.34 -11.59
N GLY A 126 7.71 21.38 -10.77
CA GLY A 126 7.06 22.67 -11.00
C GLY A 126 7.61 23.47 -12.18
N SER A 127 8.79 23.13 -12.71
CA SER A 127 9.45 23.87 -13.80
C SER A 127 9.33 23.22 -15.16
N LEU A 128 8.83 21.97 -15.22
CA LEU A 128 8.75 21.19 -16.44
C LEU A 128 7.44 21.46 -17.20
N LYS A 129 7.56 21.46 -18.53
CA LYS A 129 6.42 21.66 -19.45
C LYS A 129 6.26 20.44 -20.36
N ASP A 130 5.05 20.24 -20.82
CA ASP A 130 4.76 19.21 -21.83
C ASP A 130 5.58 19.45 -23.11
N GLY A 131 6.15 18.39 -23.69
CA GLY A 131 7.02 18.44 -24.85
C GLY A 131 8.43 18.99 -24.59
N GLN A 132 8.78 19.36 -23.37
CA GLN A 132 10.13 19.83 -23.04
C GLN A 132 11.15 18.71 -23.15
N VAL A 133 12.24 18.96 -23.88
CA VAL A 133 13.36 18.00 -23.95
C VAL A 133 14.24 18.15 -22.71
N VAL A 134 14.59 17.02 -22.08
CA VAL A 134 15.37 16.94 -20.86
C VAL A 134 16.58 16.03 -21.03
N SER A 135 17.57 16.20 -20.17
CA SER A 135 18.70 15.29 -20.07
C SER A 135 18.47 14.36 -18.88
N VAL A 136 18.40 13.06 -19.13
CA VAL A 136 18.18 12.06 -18.09
C VAL A 136 19.50 11.81 -17.36
N LEU A 137 19.50 12.08 -16.06
CA LEU A 137 20.57 11.66 -15.15
C LEU A 137 20.09 10.35 -14.48
N SER A 138 20.63 9.22 -14.92
CA SER A 138 20.41 7.95 -14.21
C SER A 138 21.29 7.90 -12.96
N ASN A 139 20.67 7.68 -11.84
CA ASN A 139 21.35 7.36 -10.56
C ASN A 139 21.68 5.89 -10.50
#